data_bd3fea480e7e1e50bc5f1ebbaaa76e0e
#
_entry.id   bd3fea480e7e1e50bc5f1ebbaaa76e0e
#
_cell.length_a   1.000
_cell.length_b   1.000
_cell.length_c   1.000
_cell.angle_alpha   90.00
_cell.angle_beta   90.00
_cell.angle_gamma   90.00
#
_symmetry.space_group_name_H-M   'P 1'
#
loop_
_entity.id
_entity.type
_entity.pdbx_description
1 polymer ?
#
loop_
_entity_poly.entity_id
_entity_poly.type
_entity_poly.pdbx_seq_one_letter_code
_entity_poly.pdbx_strand_id
1 'polypeptide(L)'
;MKRDEIDRLLREKTRMWERRIKDEDLFEVVEEVFDTATVKTVLELMRRKILRKLNGVISTGKESRVYLAYGFSGEPLAVKIYLTSSAEFRKSIYKYITGDPRFEKIRFKDTRSLIIAWAHKEFRNLKRMYEAGVKVPKPVACLDNILVMEFLGEENARYPLLVEAYKELTSEELKYLFQLTCEELKKIVCKAELVHGDYSEYNIMIKPDLDIVIIDVSQAVELSHPNALEFLIRDIENIYRFFVKEAKLDIHREQIWSKIEPCLKEKGVQSS
;
A
#
# COMPACT_ATOMS: atom_id res chain seq x y z
N MET A 1 29.18 14.49 16.24
CA MET A 1 29.69 13.13 15.99
C MET A 1 30.26 13.10 14.59
N LYS A 2 31.53 12.80 14.40
CA LYS A 2 32.21 12.84 13.09
C LYS A 2 31.74 11.66 12.23
N ARG A 3 31.66 11.85 10.91
CA ARG A 3 31.21 10.85 9.91
C ARG A 3 31.95 9.50 10.07
N ASP A 4 33.26 9.57 10.33
CA ASP A 4 34.14 8.40 10.54
C ASP A 4 33.78 7.58 11.79
N GLU A 5 33.20 8.19 12.81
CA GLU A 5 32.81 7.53 14.06
C GLU A 5 31.49 6.76 13.88
N ILE A 6 30.59 7.28 13.02
CA ILE A 6 29.36 6.61 12.62
C ILE A 6 29.69 5.41 11.72
N ASP A 7 30.59 5.57 10.76
CA ASP A 7 31.00 4.49 9.84
C ASP A 7 31.73 3.37 10.61
N ARG A 8 32.51 3.72 11.62
CA ARG A 8 33.18 2.73 12.49
C ARG A 8 32.17 1.96 13.36
N LEU A 9 31.21 2.65 13.97
CA LEU A 9 30.14 2.02 14.77
C LEU A 9 29.21 1.14 13.90
N LEU A 10 28.97 1.54 12.66
CA LEU A 10 28.22 0.74 11.70
C LEU A 10 28.98 -0.54 11.33
N ARG A 11 30.28 -0.45 11.00
CA ARG A 11 31.14 -1.60 10.70
C ARG A 11 31.31 -2.57 11.87
N GLU A 12 31.45 -2.07 13.11
CA GLU A 12 31.54 -2.92 14.31
C GLU A 12 30.22 -3.63 14.63
N LYS A 13 29.08 -2.95 14.49
CA LYS A 13 27.75 -3.55 14.66
C LYS A 13 27.43 -4.52 13.52
N THR A 14 27.78 -4.20 12.28
CA THR A 14 27.62 -5.08 11.12
C THR A 14 28.42 -6.37 11.32
N ARG A 15 29.70 -6.31 11.73
CA ARG A 15 30.51 -7.50 12.04
C ARG A 15 29.97 -8.37 13.18
N MET A 16 29.32 -7.76 14.18
CA MET A 16 28.69 -8.50 15.26
C MET A 16 27.41 -9.21 14.80
N TRP A 17 26.71 -8.65 13.80
CA TRP A 17 25.53 -9.24 13.17
C TRP A 17 25.88 -10.28 12.10
N GLU A 18 26.94 -10.07 11.30
CA GLU A 18 27.49 -11.05 10.35
C GLU A 18 27.85 -12.39 11.01
N ARG A 19 28.25 -12.39 12.28
CA ARG A 19 28.46 -13.63 13.07
C ARG A 19 27.16 -14.31 13.51
N ARG A 20 26.01 -13.61 13.51
CA ARG A 20 24.69 -14.16 13.89
C ARG A 20 23.79 -14.51 12.73
N ILE A 21 23.98 -13.90 11.56
CA ILE A 21 23.20 -14.12 10.35
C ILE A 21 24.18 -14.50 9.25
N LYS A 22 24.35 -15.82 9.02
CA LYS A 22 25.01 -16.37 7.83
C LYS A 22 24.02 -16.30 6.64
N ASP A 23 23.65 -15.11 6.19
CA ASP A 23 22.89 -14.90 4.97
C ASP A 23 23.58 -13.80 4.17
N GLU A 24 24.59 -14.21 3.38
CA GLU A 24 25.34 -13.33 2.46
C GLU A 24 24.42 -12.62 1.46
N ASP A 25 23.30 -13.25 1.07
CA ASP A 25 22.30 -12.69 0.14
C ASP A 25 21.57 -11.45 0.67
N LEU A 26 21.52 -11.24 1.99
CA LEU A 26 20.78 -10.12 2.57
C LEU A 26 21.53 -8.79 2.42
N PHE A 27 22.84 -8.82 2.46
CA PHE A 27 23.68 -7.62 2.46
C PHE A 27 23.92 -7.06 1.06
N GLU A 28 24.09 -7.89 0.03
CA GLU A 28 24.26 -7.42 -1.35
C GLU A 28 23.03 -6.64 -1.85
N VAL A 29 21.82 -7.09 -1.54
CA VAL A 29 20.58 -6.40 -1.94
C VAL A 29 20.34 -5.11 -1.15
N VAL A 30 20.81 -5.05 0.09
CA VAL A 30 20.58 -3.91 1.00
C VAL A 30 21.53 -2.74 0.70
N GLU A 31 22.79 -2.99 0.36
CA GLU A 31 23.79 -1.92 0.17
C GLU A 31 23.66 -1.16 -1.15
N GLU A 32 23.21 -1.81 -2.23
CA GLU A 32 23.06 -1.14 -3.54
C GLU A 32 21.81 -0.26 -3.67
N VAL A 33 20.81 -0.46 -2.81
CA VAL A 33 19.44 0.06 -3.03
C VAL A 33 18.96 1.03 -1.96
N PHE A 34 19.47 0.94 -0.74
CA PHE A 34 18.99 1.72 0.39
C PHE A 34 19.97 2.79 0.84
N ASP A 35 19.45 3.98 1.15
CA ASP A 35 20.23 4.97 1.87
C ASP A 35 20.50 4.49 3.32
N THR A 36 21.58 4.99 3.90
CA THR A 36 22.02 4.64 5.26
C THR A 36 20.92 4.79 6.33
N ALA A 37 20.01 5.75 6.14
CA ALA A 37 18.93 5.98 7.09
C ALA A 37 17.85 4.89 6.97
N THR A 38 17.51 4.45 5.76
CA THR A 38 16.59 3.32 5.53
C THR A 38 17.13 2.02 6.12
N VAL A 39 18.44 1.74 5.94
CA VAL A 39 19.11 0.59 6.59
C VAL A 39 18.95 0.64 8.12
N LYS A 40 19.19 1.80 8.73
CA LYS A 40 19.00 1.98 10.19
C LYS A 40 17.56 1.71 10.61
N THR A 41 16.58 2.11 9.82
CA THR A 41 15.15 1.87 10.09
C THR A 41 14.83 0.37 10.03
N VAL A 42 15.39 -0.39 9.05
CA VAL A 42 15.24 -1.86 8.99
C VAL A 42 15.84 -2.51 10.24
N LEU A 43 17.06 -2.12 10.63
CA LEU A 43 17.72 -2.65 11.85
C LEU A 43 16.91 -2.32 13.11
N GLU A 44 16.27 -1.15 13.17
CA GLU A 44 15.42 -0.79 14.30
C GLU A 44 14.14 -1.65 14.35
N LEU A 45 13.51 -1.95 13.20
CA LEU A 45 12.38 -2.88 13.11
C LEU A 45 12.78 -4.29 13.58
N MET A 46 13.99 -4.74 13.24
CA MET A 46 14.55 -6.00 13.75
C MET A 46 14.78 -5.95 15.27
N ARG A 47 15.35 -4.85 15.79
CA ARG A 47 15.57 -4.64 17.23
C ARG A 47 14.26 -4.65 18.02
N ARG A 48 13.18 -4.09 17.43
CA ARG A 48 11.82 -4.10 18.01
C ARG A 48 11.12 -5.45 17.88
N LYS A 49 11.78 -6.47 17.34
CA LYS A 49 11.23 -7.80 17.08
C LYS A 49 10.00 -7.82 16.16
N ILE A 50 9.90 -6.83 15.28
CA ILE A 50 8.87 -6.80 14.24
C ILE A 50 9.33 -7.63 13.04
N LEU A 51 10.58 -7.44 12.60
CA LEU A 51 11.20 -8.20 11.52
C LEU A 51 12.31 -9.09 12.07
N ARG A 52 12.30 -10.36 11.68
CA ARG A 52 13.38 -11.32 11.93
C ARG A 52 14.33 -11.39 10.74
N LYS A 53 13.78 -11.43 9.52
CA LYS A 53 14.53 -11.59 8.27
C LYS A 53 13.86 -10.77 7.17
N LEU A 54 14.65 -10.10 6.34
CA LEU A 54 14.23 -9.49 5.08
C LEU A 54 14.72 -10.39 3.94
N ASN A 55 13.82 -10.75 3.02
CA ASN A 55 14.11 -11.62 1.87
C ASN A 55 14.13 -10.79 0.57
N GLY A 56 14.03 -11.49 -0.56
CA GLY A 56 14.05 -10.90 -1.89
C GLY A 56 12.90 -9.92 -2.19
N VAL A 57 13.04 -9.19 -3.29
CA VAL A 57 12.06 -8.23 -3.79
C VAL A 57 10.83 -8.97 -4.32
N ILE A 58 9.64 -8.55 -3.91
CA ILE A 58 8.35 -9.01 -4.43
C ILE A 58 7.89 -8.13 -5.62
N SER A 59 8.09 -6.81 -5.49
CA SER A 59 7.65 -5.83 -6.47
C SER A 59 8.56 -4.60 -6.48
N THR A 60 8.85 -4.09 -7.67
CA THR A 60 9.62 -2.86 -7.88
C THR A 60 8.76 -1.82 -8.57
N GLY A 61 8.49 -0.71 -7.88
CA GLY A 61 7.80 0.45 -8.42
C GLY A 61 8.70 1.68 -8.52
N LYS A 62 8.22 2.72 -9.17
CA LYS A 62 8.94 4.01 -9.26
C LYS A 62 9.04 4.73 -7.92
N GLU A 63 8.13 4.48 -7.01
CA GLU A 63 7.95 5.19 -5.73
C GLU A 63 8.39 4.37 -4.53
N SER A 64 8.31 3.04 -4.65
CA SER A 64 8.61 2.12 -3.55
C SER A 64 9.04 0.75 -4.07
N ARG A 65 9.64 -0.03 -3.19
CA ARG A 65 9.92 -1.46 -3.38
C ARG A 65 9.26 -2.25 -2.28
N VAL A 66 8.71 -3.41 -2.62
CA VAL A 66 8.09 -4.32 -1.67
C VAL A 66 8.96 -5.57 -1.55
N TYR A 67 9.30 -5.93 -0.33
CA TYR A 67 10.14 -7.07 -0.01
C TYR A 67 9.34 -8.12 0.76
N LEU A 68 9.62 -9.38 0.53
CA LEU A 68 9.21 -10.45 1.42
C LEU A 68 10.06 -10.39 2.69
N ALA A 69 9.43 -10.55 3.83
CA ALA A 69 10.11 -10.64 5.12
C ALA A 69 9.45 -11.70 6.00
N TYR A 70 10.08 -12.01 7.11
CA TYR A 70 9.50 -12.89 8.13
C TYR A 70 9.56 -12.23 9.49
N GLY A 71 8.47 -12.33 10.23
CA GLY A 71 8.39 -11.94 11.63
C GLY A 71 9.04 -12.96 12.57
N PHE A 72 9.00 -12.68 13.87
CA PHE A 72 9.64 -13.54 14.88
C PHE A 72 8.89 -14.85 15.11
N SER A 73 7.60 -14.94 14.82
CA SER A 73 6.80 -16.18 14.86
C SER A 73 6.90 -16.99 13.55
N GLY A 74 7.70 -16.50 12.58
CA GLY A 74 7.86 -17.11 11.26
C GLY A 74 6.77 -16.71 10.26
N GLU A 75 5.89 -15.81 10.63
CA GLU A 75 4.83 -15.28 9.77
C GLU A 75 5.43 -14.49 8.59
N PRO A 76 4.92 -14.71 7.35
CA PRO A 76 5.35 -13.94 6.20
C PRO A 76 4.78 -12.51 6.24
N LEU A 77 5.63 -11.54 5.94
CA LEU A 77 5.34 -10.12 5.96
C LEU A 77 5.74 -9.46 4.64
N ALA A 78 5.00 -8.45 4.22
CA ALA A 78 5.38 -7.54 3.15
C ALA A 78 5.96 -6.26 3.74
N VAL A 79 7.15 -5.89 3.29
CA VAL A 79 7.85 -4.67 3.72
C VAL A 79 7.94 -3.72 2.54
N LYS A 80 7.10 -2.69 2.55
CA LYS A 80 7.10 -1.63 1.52
C LYS A 80 8.03 -0.51 1.95
N ILE A 81 9.07 -0.27 1.17
CA ILE A 81 10.10 0.75 1.43
C ILE A 81 9.96 1.85 0.38
N TYR A 82 9.61 3.06 0.81
CA TYR A 82 9.51 4.23 -0.04
C TYR A 82 10.88 4.81 -0.38
N LEU A 83 11.11 5.10 -1.67
CA LEU A 83 12.36 5.64 -2.18
C LEU A 83 12.44 7.15 -1.93
N THR A 84 13.58 7.62 -1.38
CA THR A 84 13.74 8.99 -0.93
C THR A 84 14.30 9.95 -1.99
N SER A 85 14.61 9.47 -3.19
CA SER A 85 15.38 10.20 -4.21
C SER A 85 14.58 10.81 -5.37
N SER A 86 13.27 10.52 -5.52
CA SER A 86 12.52 10.92 -6.70
C SER A 86 11.86 12.31 -6.58
N ALA A 87 12.32 13.26 -7.41
CA ALA A 87 11.67 14.57 -7.54
C ALA A 87 10.28 14.49 -8.21
N GLU A 88 10.08 13.52 -9.09
CA GLU A 88 8.80 13.29 -9.78
C GLU A 88 7.74 12.78 -8.80
N PHE A 89 8.15 11.90 -7.89
CA PHE A 89 7.29 11.38 -6.84
C PHE A 89 6.71 12.50 -5.98
N ARG A 90 7.50 13.51 -5.62
CA ARG A 90 7.00 14.68 -4.87
C ARG A 90 5.83 15.35 -5.55
N LYS A 91 5.91 15.56 -6.87
CA LYS A 91 4.82 16.21 -7.63
C LYS A 91 3.55 15.36 -7.63
N SER A 92 3.68 14.04 -7.75
CA SER A 92 2.53 13.12 -7.81
C SER A 92 1.72 13.09 -6.52
N ILE A 93 2.37 13.19 -5.36
CA ILE A 93 1.71 13.08 -4.06
C ILE A 93 1.04 14.37 -3.58
N TYR A 94 1.47 15.53 -4.08
CA TYR A 94 0.93 16.84 -3.63
C TYR A 94 -0.59 16.92 -3.77
N LYS A 95 -1.18 16.41 -4.85
CA LYS A 95 -2.64 16.42 -5.07
C LYS A 95 -3.45 15.63 -4.03
N TYR A 96 -2.81 14.68 -3.33
CA TYR A 96 -3.43 13.87 -2.27
C TYR A 96 -3.11 14.38 -0.85
N ILE A 97 -2.20 15.34 -0.74
CA ILE A 97 -1.80 15.98 0.52
C ILE A 97 -2.45 17.35 0.65
N THR A 98 -2.51 18.11 -0.45
CA THR A 98 -3.09 19.45 -0.45
C THR A 98 -4.60 19.38 -0.19
N GLY A 99 -5.03 20.00 0.91
CA GLY A 99 -6.42 19.96 1.36
C GLY A 99 -6.78 18.75 2.21
N ASP A 100 -5.84 17.82 2.47
CA ASP A 100 -6.04 16.76 3.45
C ASP A 100 -5.82 17.34 4.86
N PRO A 101 -6.83 17.32 5.75
CA PRO A 101 -6.76 17.91 7.09
C PRO A 101 -5.60 17.37 7.94
N ARG A 102 -5.16 16.15 7.66
CA ARG A 102 -4.05 15.48 8.36
C ARG A 102 -2.70 16.14 8.11
N PHE A 103 -2.58 16.97 7.07
CA PHE A 103 -1.34 17.62 6.63
C PHE A 103 -1.36 19.16 6.72
N GLU A 104 -2.49 19.79 7.02
CA GLU A 104 -2.63 21.25 7.04
C GLU A 104 -1.59 21.96 7.92
N LYS A 105 -1.21 21.35 9.04
CA LYS A 105 -0.25 21.92 10.00
C LYS A 105 1.17 21.42 9.81
N ILE A 106 1.43 20.54 8.83
CA ILE A 106 2.74 19.94 8.62
C ILE A 106 3.51 20.75 7.58
N ARG A 107 4.68 21.25 7.99
CA ARG A 107 5.66 21.85 7.04
C ARG A 107 6.76 20.83 6.79
N PHE A 108 6.85 20.37 5.56
CA PHE A 108 7.90 19.44 5.15
C PHE A 108 9.22 20.20 4.96
N LYS A 109 10.24 19.84 5.74
CA LYS A 109 11.57 20.45 5.69
C LYS A 109 12.34 20.04 4.43
N ASP A 110 12.16 18.79 4.00
CA ASP A 110 12.85 18.17 2.89
C ASP A 110 12.02 17.04 2.27
N THR A 111 12.54 16.41 1.22
CA THR A 111 11.89 15.30 0.52
C THR A 111 11.69 14.10 1.44
N ARG A 112 12.66 13.82 2.33
CA ARG A 112 12.58 12.67 3.24
C ARG A 112 11.43 12.83 4.22
N SER A 113 11.26 13.99 4.83
CA SER A 113 10.16 14.25 5.76
C SER A 113 8.78 14.11 5.09
N LEU A 114 8.66 14.50 3.82
CA LEU A 114 7.45 14.30 3.03
C LEU A 114 7.17 12.81 2.80
N ILE A 115 8.20 12.03 2.42
CA ILE A 115 8.06 10.60 2.15
C ILE A 115 7.73 9.82 3.44
N ILE A 116 8.35 10.18 4.56
CA ILE A 116 7.99 9.62 5.87
C ILE A 116 6.50 9.87 6.17
N ALA A 117 6.05 11.11 6.01
CA ALA A 117 4.64 11.45 6.22
C ALA A 117 3.71 10.69 5.27
N TRP A 118 4.13 10.43 4.03
CA TRP A 118 3.40 9.63 3.06
C TRP A 118 3.30 8.15 3.47
N ALA A 119 4.38 7.53 3.91
CA ALA A 119 4.36 6.17 4.45
C ALA A 119 3.41 6.05 5.66
N HIS A 120 3.47 7.03 6.57
CA HIS A 120 2.56 7.08 7.71
C HIS A 120 1.10 7.36 7.31
N LYS A 121 0.84 8.10 6.22
CA LYS A 121 -0.50 8.28 5.65
C LYS A 121 -1.04 6.94 5.16
N GLU A 122 -0.26 6.19 4.37
CA GLU A 122 -0.66 4.86 3.91
C GLU A 122 -0.96 3.92 5.07
N PHE A 123 -0.11 3.88 6.08
CA PHE A 123 -0.34 3.05 7.26
C PHE A 123 -1.67 3.41 7.98
N ARG A 124 -1.96 4.70 8.15
CA ARG A 124 -3.23 5.15 8.76
C ARG A 124 -4.44 4.78 7.90
N ASN A 125 -4.35 4.95 6.58
CA ASN A 125 -5.39 4.53 5.64
C ASN A 125 -5.63 3.03 5.72
N LEU A 126 -4.54 2.24 5.66
CA LEU A 126 -4.59 0.79 5.75
C LEU A 126 -5.23 0.32 7.06
N LYS A 127 -4.82 0.90 8.18
CA LYS A 127 -5.39 0.60 9.50
C LYS A 127 -6.87 0.93 9.56
N ARG A 128 -7.29 2.12 9.08
CA ARG A 128 -8.69 2.55 9.07
C ARG A 128 -9.56 1.65 8.19
N MET A 129 -9.06 1.26 7.02
CA MET A 129 -9.76 0.32 6.13
C MET A 129 -9.86 -1.07 6.78
N TYR A 130 -8.78 -1.58 7.36
CA TYR A 130 -8.77 -2.87 8.05
C TYR A 130 -9.77 -2.90 9.22
N GLU A 131 -9.79 -1.87 10.06
CA GLU A 131 -10.73 -1.73 11.19
C GLU A 131 -12.19 -1.58 10.73
N ALA A 132 -12.42 -1.01 9.53
CA ALA A 132 -13.73 -0.91 8.90
C ALA A 132 -14.20 -2.21 8.23
N GLY A 133 -13.39 -3.27 8.26
CA GLY A 133 -13.69 -4.57 7.64
C GLY A 133 -13.56 -4.59 6.12
N VAL A 134 -12.77 -3.68 5.55
CA VAL A 134 -12.33 -3.74 4.16
C VAL A 134 -11.27 -4.84 4.05
N LYS A 135 -11.32 -5.62 3.00
CA LYS A 135 -10.32 -6.65 2.69
C LYS A 135 -9.04 -5.99 2.20
N VAL A 136 -8.16 -5.67 3.12
CA VAL A 136 -6.83 -5.10 2.89
C VAL A 136 -5.79 -5.90 3.68
N PRO A 137 -4.50 -5.85 3.36
CA PRO A 137 -3.46 -6.49 4.16
C PRO A 137 -3.52 -6.01 5.62
N LYS A 138 -3.36 -6.93 6.57
CA LYS A 138 -3.29 -6.55 7.98
C LYS A 138 -2.10 -5.62 8.22
N PRO A 139 -2.31 -4.38 8.73
CA PRO A 139 -1.22 -3.48 9.08
C PRO A 139 -0.45 -4.00 10.30
N VAL A 140 0.88 -3.99 10.24
CA VAL A 140 1.75 -4.46 11.33
C VAL A 140 2.48 -3.30 11.97
N ALA A 141 3.24 -2.52 11.20
CA ALA A 141 4.01 -1.39 11.71
C ALA A 141 4.32 -0.37 10.61
N CYS A 142 4.60 0.86 11.02
CA CYS A 142 5.21 1.86 10.16
C CYS A 142 6.31 2.56 10.94
N LEU A 143 7.49 2.65 10.35
CA LEU A 143 8.64 3.37 10.92
C LEU A 143 9.36 4.11 9.80
N ASP A 144 9.53 5.42 9.96
CA ASP A 144 10.09 6.29 8.93
C ASP A 144 9.43 6.07 7.54
N ASN A 145 10.22 5.72 6.53
CA ASN A 145 9.77 5.44 5.16
C ASN A 145 9.43 3.96 4.90
N ILE A 146 9.24 3.16 5.94
CA ILE A 146 8.97 1.72 5.85
C ILE A 146 7.61 1.38 6.42
N LEU A 147 6.78 0.71 5.61
CA LEU A 147 5.51 0.13 5.99
C LEU A 147 5.62 -1.40 6.03
N VAL A 148 5.23 -2.00 7.16
CA VAL A 148 5.17 -3.46 7.35
C VAL A 148 3.72 -3.89 7.45
N MET A 149 3.35 -4.89 6.66
CA MET A 149 1.99 -5.42 6.58
C MET A 149 2.02 -6.93 6.29
N GLU A 150 0.86 -7.56 6.33
CA GLU A 150 0.67 -8.95 5.95
C GLU A 150 1.16 -9.20 4.52
N PHE A 151 1.84 -10.32 4.31
CA PHE A 151 2.17 -10.80 2.97
C PHE A 151 0.99 -11.56 2.39
N LEU A 152 0.60 -11.19 1.18
CA LEU A 152 -0.49 -11.81 0.44
C LEU A 152 0.09 -12.75 -0.61
N GLY A 153 0.23 -14.02 -0.27
CA GLY A 153 0.84 -15.01 -1.14
C GLY A 153 1.11 -16.34 -0.45
N GLU A 154 1.65 -17.29 -1.19
CA GLU A 154 2.06 -18.62 -0.75
C GLU A 154 3.45 -18.95 -1.30
N GLU A 155 4.22 -19.74 -0.59
CA GLU A 155 5.55 -20.25 -1.01
C GLU A 155 6.49 -19.16 -1.58
N ASN A 156 6.49 -17.98 -0.96
CA ASN A 156 7.28 -16.81 -1.40
C ASN A 156 6.79 -16.12 -2.68
N ALA A 157 5.71 -16.57 -3.30
CA ALA A 157 5.08 -15.95 -4.45
C ALA A 157 3.83 -15.16 -4.00
N ARG A 158 3.69 -13.91 -4.44
CA ARG A 158 2.47 -13.14 -4.19
C ARG A 158 1.29 -13.68 -4.97
N TYR A 159 0.09 -13.47 -4.47
CA TYR A 159 -1.13 -13.70 -5.24
C TYR A 159 -1.17 -12.81 -6.49
N PRO A 160 -1.82 -13.27 -7.58
CA PRO A 160 -1.94 -12.49 -8.80
C PRO A 160 -2.83 -11.27 -8.60
N LEU A 161 -2.56 -10.22 -9.37
CA LEU A 161 -3.45 -9.08 -9.52
C LEU A 161 -4.62 -9.43 -10.44
N LEU A 162 -5.74 -8.72 -10.29
CA LEU A 162 -6.90 -8.91 -11.16
C LEU A 162 -6.53 -8.72 -12.64
N VAL A 163 -5.69 -7.74 -12.96
CA VAL A 163 -5.17 -7.50 -14.33
C VAL A 163 -4.30 -8.65 -14.85
N GLU A 164 -3.72 -9.47 -14.01
CA GLU A 164 -2.90 -10.61 -14.40
C GLU A 164 -3.74 -11.86 -14.63
N ALA A 165 -4.76 -12.09 -13.79
CA ALA A 165 -5.52 -13.33 -13.75
C ALA A 165 -6.82 -13.33 -14.59
N TYR A 166 -7.40 -12.17 -14.93
CA TYR A 166 -8.75 -12.08 -15.47
C TYR A 166 -8.97 -12.90 -16.75
N LYS A 167 -7.92 -13.13 -17.57
CA LYS A 167 -8.03 -13.87 -18.84
C LYS A 167 -8.22 -15.38 -18.65
N GLU A 168 -7.87 -15.89 -17.47
CA GLU A 168 -7.97 -17.31 -17.12
C GLU A 168 -9.29 -17.62 -16.40
N LEU A 169 -10.09 -16.58 -16.09
CA LEU A 169 -11.33 -16.70 -15.33
C LEU A 169 -12.54 -16.78 -16.26
N THR A 170 -13.55 -17.53 -15.82
CA THR A 170 -14.86 -17.63 -16.47
C THR A 170 -15.66 -16.34 -16.31
N SER A 171 -16.69 -16.16 -17.15
CA SER A 171 -17.59 -15.01 -17.04
C SER A 171 -18.33 -14.96 -15.71
N GLU A 172 -18.67 -16.11 -15.13
CA GLU A 172 -19.32 -16.21 -13.81
C GLU A 172 -18.38 -15.78 -12.68
N GLU A 173 -17.14 -16.23 -12.72
CA GLU A 173 -16.10 -15.83 -11.74
C GLU A 173 -15.81 -14.32 -11.84
N LEU A 174 -15.72 -13.77 -13.06
CA LEU A 174 -15.54 -12.33 -13.26
C LEU A 174 -16.74 -11.51 -12.76
N LYS A 175 -17.98 -12.00 -12.92
CA LYS A 175 -19.18 -11.38 -12.34
C LYS A 175 -19.13 -11.39 -10.81
N TYR A 176 -18.69 -12.51 -10.23
CA TYR A 176 -18.53 -12.64 -8.79
C TYR A 176 -17.46 -11.65 -8.26
N LEU A 177 -16.30 -11.59 -8.91
CA LEU A 177 -15.23 -10.63 -8.56
C LEU A 177 -15.69 -9.17 -8.70
N PHE A 178 -16.50 -8.86 -9.72
CA PHE A 178 -17.11 -7.54 -9.85
C PHE A 178 -17.98 -7.19 -8.65
N GLN A 179 -18.81 -8.12 -8.19
CA GLN A 179 -19.65 -7.92 -7.01
C GLN A 179 -18.82 -7.67 -5.75
N LEU A 180 -17.77 -8.49 -5.53
CA LEU A 180 -16.84 -8.31 -4.41
C LEU A 180 -16.14 -6.94 -4.48
N THR A 181 -15.66 -6.56 -5.67
CA THR A 181 -15.01 -5.26 -5.90
C THR A 181 -15.94 -4.10 -5.53
N CYS A 182 -17.22 -4.17 -5.92
CA CYS A 182 -18.20 -3.15 -5.55
C CYS A 182 -18.49 -3.12 -4.03
N GLU A 183 -18.56 -4.28 -3.38
CA GLU A 183 -18.78 -4.35 -1.92
C GLU A 183 -17.59 -3.79 -1.14
N GLU A 184 -16.36 -4.06 -1.56
CA GLU A 184 -15.19 -3.48 -0.91
C GLU A 184 -15.11 -1.96 -1.14
N LEU A 185 -15.42 -1.46 -2.35
CA LEU A 185 -15.50 -0.02 -2.60
C LEU A 185 -16.56 0.65 -1.70
N LYS A 186 -17.75 0.02 -1.54
CA LYS A 186 -18.77 0.48 -0.60
C LYS A 186 -18.24 0.56 0.83
N LYS A 187 -17.50 -0.46 1.32
CA LYS A 187 -16.92 -0.43 2.66
C LYS A 187 -15.88 0.69 2.81
N ILE A 188 -15.03 0.88 1.80
CA ILE A 188 -14.04 1.97 1.78
C ILE A 188 -14.73 3.32 1.96
N VAL A 189 -15.77 3.60 1.15
CA VAL A 189 -16.47 4.88 1.15
C VAL A 189 -17.38 5.03 2.38
N CYS A 190 -18.21 4.03 2.65
CA CYS A 190 -19.30 4.18 3.64
C CYS A 190 -18.86 3.88 5.06
N LYS A 191 -17.90 2.95 5.27
CA LYS A 191 -17.45 2.55 6.61
C LYS A 191 -16.11 3.16 6.99
N ALA A 192 -15.11 3.08 6.09
CA ALA A 192 -13.82 3.69 6.35
C ALA A 192 -13.81 5.22 6.12
N GLU A 193 -14.82 5.77 5.46
CA GLU A 193 -14.94 7.20 5.10
C GLU A 193 -13.71 7.72 4.34
N LEU A 194 -13.25 6.88 3.42
CA LEU A 194 -12.12 7.17 2.55
C LEU A 194 -12.54 7.01 1.09
N VAL A 195 -11.81 7.66 0.20
CA VAL A 195 -11.79 7.38 -1.23
C VAL A 195 -10.41 6.79 -1.54
N HIS A 196 -10.34 5.68 -2.26
CA HIS A 196 -9.07 4.99 -2.53
C HIS A 196 -8.11 5.87 -3.35
N GLY A 197 -8.64 6.56 -4.36
CA GLY A 197 -7.90 7.49 -5.19
C GLY A 197 -7.06 6.83 -6.29
N ASP A 198 -7.04 5.48 -6.34
CA ASP A 198 -6.40 4.68 -7.38
C ASP A 198 -7.00 3.26 -7.41
N TYR A 199 -8.32 3.18 -7.24
CA TYR A 199 -9.04 1.90 -7.23
C TYR A 199 -9.12 1.34 -8.66
N SER A 200 -8.35 0.27 -8.90
CA SER A 200 -8.23 -0.31 -10.24
C SER A 200 -7.82 -1.77 -10.19
N GLU A 201 -7.89 -2.44 -11.33
CA GLU A 201 -7.45 -3.83 -11.54
C GLU A 201 -5.99 -4.10 -11.17
N TYR A 202 -5.17 -3.06 -11.08
CA TYR A 202 -3.77 -3.11 -10.67
C TYR A 202 -3.58 -3.12 -9.14
N ASN A 203 -4.62 -2.74 -8.40
CA ASN A 203 -4.61 -2.63 -6.94
C ASN A 203 -5.58 -3.62 -6.27
N ILE A 204 -5.96 -4.69 -6.97
CA ILE A 204 -6.79 -5.79 -6.47
C ILE A 204 -6.03 -7.11 -6.68
N MET A 205 -5.72 -7.81 -5.58
CA MET A 205 -5.18 -9.17 -5.61
C MET A 205 -6.32 -10.19 -5.52
N ILE A 206 -6.15 -11.32 -6.20
CA ILE A 206 -7.09 -12.45 -6.17
C ILE A 206 -6.45 -13.58 -5.39
N LYS A 207 -7.14 -14.08 -4.35
CA LYS A 207 -6.74 -15.24 -3.58
C LYS A 207 -7.18 -16.55 -4.28
N PRO A 208 -6.58 -17.71 -3.92
CA PRO A 208 -6.94 -18.99 -4.53
C PRO A 208 -8.42 -19.39 -4.38
N ASP A 209 -9.10 -18.89 -3.35
CA ASP A 209 -10.54 -19.10 -3.09
C ASP A 209 -11.44 -18.08 -3.82
N LEU A 210 -10.92 -17.36 -4.82
CA LEU A 210 -11.59 -16.28 -5.54
C LEU A 210 -12.00 -15.10 -4.66
N ASP A 211 -11.44 -14.99 -3.46
CA ASP A 211 -11.60 -13.78 -2.66
C ASP A 211 -10.63 -12.68 -3.13
N ILE A 212 -10.92 -11.43 -2.80
CA ILE A 212 -10.10 -10.28 -3.21
C ILE A 212 -9.47 -9.59 -2.00
N VAL A 213 -8.31 -8.96 -2.24
CA VAL A 213 -7.68 -8.06 -1.27
C VAL A 213 -7.23 -6.80 -1.98
N ILE A 214 -7.64 -5.65 -1.44
CA ILE A 214 -7.29 -4.33 -1.98
C ILE A 214 -5.91 -3.92 -1.45
N ILE A 215 -5.05 -3.46 -2.32
CA ILE A 215 -3.68 -3.06 -1.99
C ILE A 215 -3.40 -1.62 -2.40
N ASP A 216 -2.26 -1.09 -1.95
CA ASP A 216 -1.75 0.26 -2.27
C ASP A 216 -2.76 1.39 -1.97
N VAL A 217 -3.01 1.61 -0.70
CA VAL A 217 -3.92 2.64 -0.20
C VAL A 217 -3.22 3.98 0.07
N SER A 218 -2.04 4.19 -0.51
CA SER A 218 -1.23 5.39 -0.30
C SER A 218 -1.92 6.67 -0.78
N GLN A 219 -2.64 6.59 -1.91
CA GLN A 219 -3.37 7.71 -2.49
C GLN A 219 -4.70 8.00 -1.79
N ALA A 220 -5.19 7.09 -0.92
CA ALA A 220 -6.50 7.26 -0.32
C ALA A 220 -6.61 8.54 0.53
N VAL A 221 -7.72 9.26 0.35
CA VAL A 221 -8.04 10.53 1.01
C VAL A 221 -9.34 10.41 1.82
N GLU A 222 -9.52 11.29 2.80
CA GLU A 222 -10.78 11.39 3.54
C GLU A 222 -11.90 11.95 2.65
N LEU A 223 -13.16 11.62 2.97
CA LEU A 223 -14.32 12.16 2.24
C LEU A 223 -14.41 13.69 2.34
N SER A 224 -13.82 14.29 3.36
CA SER A 224 -13.70 15.75 3.53
C SER A 224 -12.67 16.42 2.62
N HIS A 225 -11.85 15.63 1.91
CA HIS A 225 -10.86 16.18 0.98
C HIS A 225 -11.55 16.92 -0.19
N PRO A 226 -11.06 18.12 -0.60
CA PRO A 226 -11.71 18.92 -1.66
C PRO A 226 -11.97 18.15 -2.96
N ASN A 227 -11.06 17.24 -3.32
CA ASN A 227 -11.15 16.46 -4.56
C ASN A 227 -11.67 15.03 -4.34
N ALA A 228 -12.27 14.72 -3.17
CA ALA A 228 -12.72 13.38 -2.84
C ALA A 228 -13.71 12.83 -3.87
N LEU A 229 -14.70 13.63 -4.27
CA LEU A 229 -15.70 13.21 -5.26
C LEU A 229 -15.07 12.95 -6.64
N GLU A 230 -14.14 13.81 -7.09
CA GLU A 230 -13.42 13.61 -8.35
C GLU A 230 -12.64 12.30 -8.34
N PHE A 231 -11.94 12.00 -7.24
CA PHE A 231 -11.19 10.76 -7.08
C PHE A 231 -12.12 9.54 -7.03
N LEU A 232 -13.27 9.65 -6.37
CA LEU A 232 -14.26 8.57 -6.31
C LEU A 232 -14.87 8.27 -7.70
N ILE A 233 -15.20 9.30 -8.47
CA ILE A 233 -15.70 9.14 -9.84
C ILE A 233 -14.64 8.42 -10.70
N ARG A 234 -13.38 8.79 -10.56
CA ARG A 234 -12.25 8.13 -11.26
C ARG A 234 -12.10 6.68 -10.84
N ASP A 235 -12.20 6.38 -9.54
CA ASP A 235 -12.14 5.01 -9.01
C ASP A 235 -13.25 4.14 -9.60
N ILE A 236 -14.48 4.64 -9.64
CA ILE A 236 -15.64 3.96 -10.25
C ILE A 236 -15.42 3.74 -11.76
N GLU A 237 -14.91 4.77 -12.45
CA GLU A 237 -14.69 4.69 -13.88
C GLU A 237 -13.58 3.69 -14.26
N ASN A 238 -12.52 3.59 -13.44
CA ASN A 238 -11.45 2.59 -13.66
C ASN A 238 -12.02 1.17 -13.58
N ILE A 239 -12.77 0.85 -12.52
CA ILE A 239 -13.39 -0.46 -12.32
C ILE A 239 -14.43 -0.76 -13.42
N TYR A 240 -15.31 0.18 -13.71
CA TYR A 240 -16.31 0.03 -14.78
C TYR A 240 -15.63 -0.26 -16.12
N ARG A 241 -14.65 0.56 -16.50
CA ARG A 241 -13.90 0.39 -17.76
C ARG A 241 -13.23 -0.97 -17.84
N PHE A 242 -12.58 -1.44 -16.78
CA PHE A 242 -11.94 -2.74 -16.75
C PHE A 242 -12.95 -3.86 -16.97
N PHE A 243 -14.01 -3.93 -16.19
CA PHE A 243 -14.97 -5.03 -16.30
C PHE A 243 -15.76 -5.03 -17.60
N VAL A 244 -16.05 -3.86 -18.20
CA VAL A 244 -16.72 -3.77 -19.50
C VAL A 244 -15.77 -4.00 -20.66
N LYS A 245 -14.61 -3.32 -20.68
CA LYS A 245 -13.75 -3.34 -21.87
C LYS A 245 -12.80 -4.53 -21.91
N GLU A 246 -12.22 -4.91 -20.76
CA GLU A 246 -11.26 -6.00 -20.69
C GLU A 246 -11.94 -7.33 -20.37
N ALA A 247 -12.72 -7.38 -19.31
CA ALA A 247 -13.42 -8.58 -18.86
C ALA A 247 -14.72 -8.88 -19.64
N LYS A 248 -15.17 -7.96 -20.52
CA LYS A 248 -16.34 -8.12 -21.43
C LYS A 248 -17.66 -8.43 -20.70
N LEU A 249 -17.84 -7.93 -19.50
CA LEU A 249 -19.10 -8.07 -18.78
C LEU A 249 -20.12 -7.04 -19.25
N ASP A 250 -21.37 -7.48 -19.31
CA ASP A 250 -22.54 -6.61 -19.55
C ASP A 250 -23.00 -6.04 -18.21
N ILE A 251 -22.45 -4.91 -17.84
CA ILE A 251 -22.73 -4.20 -16.58
C ILE A 251 -22.92 -2.71 -16.85
N HIS A 252 -23.62 -2.03 -15.95
CA HIS A 252 -23.83 -0.59 -16.02
C HIS A 252 -23.16 0.13 -14.84
N ARG A 253 -22.67 1.35 -15.07
CA ARG A 253 -22.01 2.18 -14.06
C ARG A 253 -22.90 2.42 -12.83
N GLU A 254 -24.19 2.53 -13.05
CA GLU A 254 -25.21 2.73 -12.01
C GLU A 254 -25.24 1.60 -10.98
N GLN A 255 -24.82 0.39 -11.35
CA GLN A 255 -24.71 -0.74 -10.43
C GLN A 255 -23.64 -0.53 -9.37
N ILE A 256 -22.56 0.21 -9.70
CA ILE A 256 -21.51 0.59 -8.74
C ILE A 256 -22.00 1.77 -7.91
N TRP A 257 -22.51 2.82 -8.59
CA TRP A 257 -22.91 4.06 -7.96
C TRP A 257 -24.05 3.87 -6.95
N SER A 258 -25.09 3.12 -7.28
CA SER A 258 -26.24 2.85 -6.41
C SER A 258 -25.89 2.20 -5.07
N LYS A 259 -24.74 1.51 -4.98
CA LYS A 259 -24.24 0.92 -3.73
C LYS A 259 -23.64 1.95 -2.78
N ILE A 260 -23.16 3.09 -3.29
CA ILE A 260 -22.40 4.09 -2.57
C ILE A 260 -23.22 5.36 -2.31
N GLU A 261 -24.04 5.76 -3.27
CA GLU A 261 -24.83 6.99 -3.22
C GLU A 261 -25.64 7.19 -1.93
N PRO A 262 -26.32 6.15 -1.39
CA PRO A 262 -27.09 6.32 -0.16
C PRO A 262 -26.25 6.83 1.01
N CYS A 263 -25.06 6.25 1.21
CA CYS A 263 -24.22 6.67 2.32
C CYS A 263 -23.52 8.03 2.08
N LEU A 264 -23.28 8.41 0.82
CA LEU A 264 -22.77 9.76 0.51
C LEU A 264 -23.80 10.83 0.85
N LYS A 265 -25.09 10.58 0.53
CA LYS A 265 -26.19 11.47 0.89
C LYS A 265 -26.35 11.62 2.40
N GLU A 266 -26.26 10.52 3.16
CA GLU A 266 -26.29 10.54 4.64
C GLU A 266 -25.15 11.37 5.23
N LYS A 267 -24.00 11.39 4.59
CA LYS A 267 -22.80 12.13 5.01
C LYS A 267 -22.74 13.56 4.46
N GLY A 268 -23.76 14.02 3.75
CA GLY A 268 -23.86 15.38 3.19
C GLY A 268 -22.93 15.62 2.02
N VAL A 269 -22.36 14.57 1.41
CA VAL A 269 -21.57 14.67 0.18
C VAL A 269 -22.52 14.67 -1.01
N GLN A 270 -22.78 15.86 -1.58
CA GLN A 270 -23.67 15.98 -2.74
C GLN A 270 -22.90 15.65 -4.02
N SER A 271 -23.43 14.74 -4.81
CA SER A 271 -23.07 14.58 -6.21
C SER A 271 -23.73 15.74 -6.98
N SER A 272 -22.96 16.75 -7.33
CA SER A 272 -23.37 17.82 -8.26
C SER A 272 -23.62 17.26 -9.66
#